data_99451e773c74903c27d79a2c9d22d08d
#
_entry.id   99451e773c74903c27d79a2c9d22d08d
#
_cell.length_a   1.000
_cell.length_b   1.000
_cell.length_c   1.000
_cell.angle_alpha   90.00
_cell.angle_beta   90.00
_cell.angle_gamma   90.00
#
_symmetry.space_group_name_H-M   'P 1'
#
loop_
_entity.id
_entity.type
_entity.pdbx_description
1 polymer ?
#
loop_
_entity_poly.entity_id
_entity_poly.type
_entity_poly.pdbx_seq_one_letter_code
_entity_poly.pdbx_strand_id
1 'polypeptide(L)'
;SEGQASKEQLEKLAQAVDQEYESCFAEKKSFFGTEQIEEAMQKVMDAYAGGIGTNYRYNEKQLNIAEEKIDQLFALTKDLTAKDTDDLLHIYEVKERLVVCKSVIAHLKARKETRWRGFGQNMGYPGTKDDWDKKAVNSVYENGKIKILFRDLTQTPDFGQKGGTL
;
A
#
# COMPACT_ATOMS: atom_id res chain seq x y z
N SER A 1 2.34 -30.06 -3.09
CA SER A 1 1.98 -29.74 -4.47
C SER A 1 1.23 -28.43 -4.46
N GLU A 2 1.89 -27.36 -4.81
CA GLU A 2 1.26 -26.08 -5.13
C GLU A 2 0.36 -26.33 -6.32
N GLY A 3 -0.96 -26.16 -6.13
CA GLY A 3 -1.94 -26.45 -7.13
C GLY A 3 -1.79 -25.52 -8.32
N GLN A 4 -1.43 -26.07 -9.46
CA GLN A 4 -1.56 -25.36 -10.72
C GLN A 4 -3.05 -25.03 -10.95
N ALA A 5 -3.34 -23.79 -11.27
CA ALA A 5 -4.69 -23.39 -11.64
C ALA A 5 -5.16 -24.21 -12.85
N SER A 6 -6.39 -24.71 -12.83
CA SER A 6 -6.94 -25.42 -13.97
C SER A 6 -7.13 -24.50 -15.17
N LYS A 7 -7.12 -25.05 -16.39
CA LYS A 7 -7.36 -24.28 -17.62
C LYS A 7 -8.67 -23.46 -17.52
N GLU A 8 -9.71 -24.07 -16.97
CA GLU A 8 -11.02 -23.40 -16.76
C GLU A 8 -10.92 -22.20 -15.79
N GLN A 9 -10.11 -22.31 -14.72
CA GLN A 9 -9.86 -21.20 -13.79
C GLN A 9 -9.12 -20.06 -14.45
N LEU A 10 -8.13 -20.36 -15.32
CA LEU A 10 -7.40 -19.35 -16.08
C LEU A 10 -8.29 -18.66 -17.13
N GLU A 11 -9.14 -19.42 -17.82
CA GLU A 11 -10.10 -18.85 -18.78
C GLU A 11 -11.12 -17.93 -18.10
N LYS A 12 -11.65 -18.32 -16.94
CA LYS A 12 -12.56 -17.46 -16.16
C LYS A 12 -11.86 -16.18 -15.67
N LEU A 13 -10.60 -16.29 -15.25
CA LEU A 13 -9.82 -15.13 -14.83
C LEU A 13 -9.58 -14.18 -16.01
N ALA A 14 -9.18 -14.69 -17.17
CA ALA A 14 -8.99 -13.90 -18.38
C ALA A 14 -10.26 -13.16 -18.78
N GLN A 15 -11.41 -13.86 -18.80
CA GLN A 15 -12.70 -13.22 -19.09
C GLN A 15 -13.07 -12.13 -18.10
N ALA A 16 -12.78 -12.31 -16.79
CA ALA A 16 -13.04 -11.29 -15.78
C ALA A 16 -12.17 -10.04 -15.99
N VAL A 17 -10.89 -10.22 -16.38
CA VAL A 17 -9.98 -9.12 -16.72
C VAL A 17 -10.44 -8.37 -17.96
N ASP A 18 -10.84 -9.10 -19.03
CA ASP A 18 -11.34 -8.48 -20.26
C ASP A 18 -12.61 -7.66 -19.98
N GLN A 19 -13.54 -8.18 -19.19
CA GLN A 19 -14.75 -7.46 -18.78
C GLN A 19 -14.43 -6.20 -17.96
N GLU A 20 -13.42 -6.27 -17.07
CA GLU A 20 -12.97 -5.10 -16.32
C GLU A 20 -12.40 -4.03 -17.27
N TYR A 21 -11.58 -4.41 -18.24
CA TYR A 21 -11.03 -3.49 -19.25
C TYR A 21 -12.13 -2.86 -20.08
N GLU A 22 -13.05 -3.65 -20.61
CA GLU A 22 -14.21 -3.15 -21.38
C GLU A 22 -15.04 -2.16 -20.55
N SER A 23 -15.22 -2.44 -19.26
CA SER A 23 -15.94 -1.53 -18.35
C SER A 23 -15.28 -0.17 -18.20
N CYS A 24 -13.96 -0.07 -18.36
CA CYS A 24 -13.25 1.20 -18.32
C CYS A 24 -13.52 2.08 -19.54
N PHE A 25 -13.86 1.50 -20.70
CA PHE A 25 -14.22 2.26 -21.91
C PHE A 25 -15.70 2.63 -21.99
N ALA A 26 -16.53 2.10 -21.08
CA ALA A 26 -17.92 2.46 -21.02
C ALA A 26 -18.08 3.92 -20.59
N GLU A 27 -18.92 4.69 -21.27
CA GLU A 27 -19.20 6.08 -20.92
C GLU A 27 -19.85 6.16 -19.52
N LYS A 28 -19.19 6.89 -18.62
CA LYS A 28 -19.63 7.09 -17.23
C LYS A 28 -19.77 8.58 -16.96
N LYS A 29 -20.73 8.95 -16.12
CA LYS A 29 -20.90 10.34 -15.67
C LYS A 29 -19.91 10.66 -14.55
N SER A 30 -18.61 10.65 -14.85
CA SER A 30 -17.59 11.10 -13.91
C SER A 30 -17.31 12.58 -14.11
N PHE A 31 -17.22 13.33 -13.00
CA PHE A 31 -16.81 14.74 -13.00
C PHE A 31 -15.31 14.90 -12.68
N PHE A 32 -14.56 13.79 -12.58
CA PHE A 32 -13.15 13.74 -12.23
C PHE A 32 -12.41 12.73 -13.10
N GLY A 33 -11.11 12.94 -13.27
CA GLY A 33 -10.19 12.05 -13.96
C GLY A 33 -9.16 11.45 -13.02
N THR A 34 -8.19 10.75 -13.60
CA THR A 34 -7.08 10.13 -12.88
C THR A 34 -6.23 11.16 -12.12
N GLU A 35 -5.98 12.33 -12.71
CA GLU A 35 -5.20 13.40 -12.10
C GLU A 35 -5.81 13.92 -10.79
N GLN A 36 -7.14 14.09 -10.74
CA GLN A 36 -7.83 14.54 -9.53
C GLN A 36 -7.78 13.50 -8.42
N ILE A 37 -7.89 12.22 -8.76
CA ILE A 37 -7.73 11.12 -7.79
C ILE A 37 -6.30 11.10 -7.27
N GLU A 38 -5.30 11.24 -8.13
CA GLU A 38 -3.90 11.26 -7.74
C GLU A 38 -3.56 12.44 -6.83
N GLU A 39 -4.00 13.64 -7.19
CA GLU A 39 -3.81 14.84 -6.36
C GLU A 39 -4.46 14.69 -4.98
N ALA A 40 -5.68 14.14 -4.94
CA ALA A 40 -6.38 13.88 -3.68
C ALA A 40 -5.65 12.85 -2.83
N MET A 41 -5.14 11.77 -3.45
CA MET A 41 -4.33 10.75 -2.79
C MET A 41 -3.07 11.34 -2.17
N GLN A 42 -2.32 12.16 -2.91
CA GLN A 42 -1.12 12.84 -2.41
C GLN A 42 -1.43 13.74 -1.21
N LYS A 43 -2.50 14.53 -1.29
CA LYS A 43 -2.96 15.39 -0.17
C LYS A 43 -3.34 14.59 1.07
N VAL A 44 -4.01 13.44 0.89
CA VAL A 44 -4.37 12.56 2.01
C VAL A 44 -3.12 12.00 2.68
N MET A 45 -2.18 11.49 1.91
CA MET A 45 -0.94 10.93 2.46
C MET A 45 -0.10 12.00 3.14
N ASP A 46 0.02 13.18 2.57
CA ASP A 46 0.74 14.30 3.16
C ASP A 46 0.12 14.76 4.49
N ALA A 47 -1.19 14.92 4.54
CA ALA A 47 -1.87 15.45 5.71
C ALA A 47 -2.06 14.45 6.86
N TYR A 48 -2.15 13.15 6.57
CA TYR A 48 -2.57 12.16 7.56
C TYR A 48 -1.62 10.98 7.75
N ALA A 49 -0.69 10.74 6.83
CA ALA A 49 0.22 9.59 6.89
C ALA A 49 1.70 9.99 7.05
N GLY A 50 1.97 11.16 7.64
CA GLY A 50 3.32 11.59 7.95
C GLY A 50 4.08 12.18 6.77
N GLY A 51 3.42 12.94 5.92
CA GLY A 51 4.05 13.69 4.84
C GLY A 51 4.78 14.95 5.29
N ILE A 52 5.31 15.70 4.34
CA ILE A 52 6.10 16.92 4.56
C ILE A 52 5.28 17.97 5.31
N GLY A 53 3.99 18.14 4.97
CA GLY A 53 3.09 19.11 5.60
C GLY A 53 2.88 18.87 7.10
N THR A 54 3.13 17.65 7.58
CA THR A 54 3.07 17.29 9.01
C THR A 54 4.46 17.17 9.67
N ASN A 55 5.53 17.58 8.98
CA ASN A 55 6.92 17.33 9.40
C ASN A 55 7.18 15.86 9.72
N TYR A 56 6.67 14.95 8.87
CA TYR A 56 6.78 13.50 8.99
C TYR A 56 6.17 12.92 10.28
N ARG A 57 5.21 13.62 10.89
CA ARG A 57 4.54 13.19 12.12
C ARG A 57 3.16 12.62 11.82
N TYR A 58 2.83 11.54 12.53
CA TYR A 58 1.53 10.89 12.42
C TYR A 58 1.13 10.23 13.74
N ASN A 59 -0.12 9.91 13.88
CA ASN A 59 -0.68 9.13 14.99
C ASN A 59 -1.77 8.20 14.46
N GLU A 60 -2.24 7.30 15.31
CA GLU A 60 -3.24 6.30 14.94
C GLU A 60 -4.56 6.93 14.43
N LYS A 61 -5.00 8.03 15.04
CA LYS A 61 -6.22 8.73 14.62
C LYS A 61 -6.08 9.29 13.21
N GLN A 62 -4.95 9.92 12.89
CA GLN A 62 -4.67 10.43 11.54
C GLN A 62 -4.58 9.28 10.52
N LEU A 63 -3.93 8.17 10.86
CA LEU A 63 -3.83 7.01 9.99
C LEU A 63 -5.20 6.36 9.71
N ASN A 64 -6.12 6.37 10.67
CA ASN A 64 -7.49 5.90 10.44
C ASN A 64 -8.23 6.79 9.44
N ILE A 65 -8.05 8.12 9.53
CA ILE A 65 -8.61 9.06 8.55
C ILE A 65 -7.98 8.84 7.16
N ALA A 66 -6.66 8.64 7.09
CA ALA A 66 -5.99 8.34 5.84
C ALA A 66 -6.54 7.06 5.18
N GLU A 67 -6.68 5.99 5.96
CA GLU A 67 -7.21 4.70 5.49
C GLU A 67 -8.61 4.86 4.89
N GLU A 68 -9.53 5.51 5.62
CA GLU A 68 -10.89 5.76 5.16
C GLU A 68 -10.91 6.56 3.85
N LYS A 69 -10.13 7.65 3.78
CA LYS A 69 -10.06 8.49 2.58
C LYS A 69 -9.45 7.79 1.38
N ILE A 70 -8.40 7.00 1.57
CA ILE A 70 -7.79 6.20 0.50
C ILE A 70 -8.76 5.11 0.02
N ASP A 71 -9.52 4.48 0.92
CA ASP A 71 -10.56 3.52 0.54
C ASP A 71 -11.67 4.18 -0.30
N GLN A 72 -12.09 5.39 0.06
CA GLN A 72 -13.06 6.18 -0.71
C GLN A 72 -12.51 6.53 -2.10
N LEU A 73 -11.26 7.00 -2.21
CA LEU A 73 -10.62 7.28 -3.50
C LEU A 73 -10.50 6.02 -4.36
N PHE A 74 -10.14 4.89 -3.75
CA PHE A 74 -10.08 3.61 -4.47
C PHE A 74 -11.45 3.20 -5.00
N ALA A 75 -12.51 3.38 -4.21
CA ALA A 75 -13.87 3.10 -4.67
C ALA A 75 -14.30 3.99 -5.85
N LEU A 76 -13.84 5.25 -5.90
CA LEU A 76 -14.14 6.16 -7.01
C LEU A 76 -13.46 5.77 -8.33
N THR A 77 -12.38 4.98 -8.29
CA THR A 77 -11.69 4.57 -9.54
C THR A 77 -12.58 3.77 -10.49
N LYS A 78 -13.63 3.13 -10.00
CA LYS A 78 -14.62 2.42 -10.83
C LYS A 78 -15.41 3.34 -11.77
N ASP A 79 -15.49 4.63 -11.42
CA ASP A 79 -16.24 5.63 -12.17
C ASP A 79 -15.35 6.36 -13.21
N LEU A 80 -14.05 6.06 -13.26
CA LEU A 80 -13.14 6.56 -14.28
C LEU A 80 -13.47 5.95 -15.64
N THR A 81 -13.32 6.75 -16.70
CA THR A 81 -13.54 6.33 -18.09
C THR A 81 -12.28 6.54 -18.90
N ALA A 82 -11.86 5.52 -19.62
CA ALA A 82 -10.79 5.55 -20.61
C ALA A 82 -11.34 5.88 -21.98
N LYS A 83 -10.68 6.77 -22.71
CA LYS A 83 -10.97 7.07 -24.13
C LYS A 83 -10.12 6.21 -25.05
N ASP A 84 -8.94 5.85 -24.59
CA ASP A 84 -7.95 5.05 -25.30
C ASP A 84 -7.13 4.19 -24.32
N THR A 85 -6.13 3.49 -24.85
CA THR A 85 -5.26 2.62 -24.06
C THR A 85 -4.37 3.39 -23.09
N ASP A 86 -3.98 4.61 -23.40
CA ASP A 86 -3.20 5.47 -22.53
C ASP A 86 -3.99 5.87 -21.29
N ASP A 87 -5.24 6.30 -21.47
CA ASP A 87 -6.15 6.58 -20.35
C ASP A 87 -6.38 5.33 -19.50
N LEU A 88 -6.53 4.15 -20.14
CA LEU A 88 -6.64 2.87 -19.42
C LEU A 88 -5.42 2.59 -18.55
N LEU A 89 -4.22 2.80 -19.09
CA LEU A 89 -2.98 2.62 -18.35
C LEU A 89 -2.95 3.55 -17.11
N HIS A 90 -3.28 4.83 -17.29
CA HIS A 90 -3.32 5.80 -16.18
C HIS A 90 -4.33 5.40 -15.08
N ILE A 91 -5.49 4.84 -15.47
CA ILE A 91 -6.46 4.32 -14.48
C ILE A 91 -5.83 3.21 -13.64
N TYR A 92 -5.11 2.26 -14.25
CA TYR A 92 -4.45 1.18 -13.51
C TYR A 92 -3.29 1.67 -12.66
N GLU A 93 -2.48 2.61 -13.15
CA GLU A 93 -1.41 3.23 -12.36
C GLU A 93 -1.95 3.90 -11.09
N VAL A 94 -3.05 4.65 -11.19
CA VAL A 94 -3.68 5.28 -10.02
C VAL A 94 -4.24 4.23 -9.06
N LYS A 95 -4.88 3.16 -9.54
CA LYS A 95 -5.32 2.05 -8.70
C LYS A 95 -4.16 1.40 -7.94
N GLU A 96 -3.04 1.13 -8.62
CA GLU A 96 -1.85 0.55 -8.00
C GLU A 96 -1.24 1.47 -6.94
N ARG A 97 -1.11 2.78 -7.23
CA ARG A 97 -0.63 3.78 -6.26
C ARG A 97 -1.52 3.84 -5.01
N LEU A 98 -2.83 3.75 -5.16
CA LEU A 98 -3.76 3.69 -4.03
C LEU A 98 -3.57 2.41 -3.20
N VAL A 99 -3.31 1.25 -3.83
CA VAL A 99 -2.96 0.01 -3.10
C VAL A 99 -1.65 0.16 -2.34
N VAL A 100 -0.65 0.82 -2.92
CA VAL A 100 0.61 1.15 -2.23
C VAL A 100 0.33 2.04 -1.01
N CYS A 101 -0.51 3.08 -1.14
CA CYS A 101 -0.90 3.93 -0.02
C CYS A 101 -1.58 3.13 1.10
N LYS A 102 -2.51 2.21 0.77
CA LYS A 102 -3.12 1.29 1.75
C LYS A 102 -2.06 0.47 2.48
N SER A 103 -1.08 -0.06 1.74
CA SER A 103 0.02 -0.83 2.33
C SER A 103 0.86 0.03 3.29
N VAL A 104 1.25 1.23 2.87
CA VAL A 104 2.01 2.17 3.72
C VAL A 104 1.26 2.48 5.01
N ILE A 105 -0.02 2.85 4.92
CA ILE A 105 -0.85 3.14 6.09
C ILE A 105 -0.93 1.93 7.03
N ALA A 106 -1.15 0.74 6.49
CA ALA A 106 -1.22 -0.50 7.27
C ALA A 106 0.11 -0.78 8.01
N HIS A 107 1.25 -0.58 7.35
CA HIS A 107 2.57 -0.73 7.97
C HIS A 107 2.82 0.31 9.06
N LEU A 108 2.47 1.58 8.83
CA LEU A 108 2.58 2.65 9.83
C LEU A 108 1.71 2.37 11.06
N LYS A 109 0.51 1.83 10.87
CA LYS A 109 -0.41 1.41 11.95
C LYS A 109 0.13 0.21 12.72
N ALA A 110 0.72 -0.76 12.03
CA ALA A 110 1.22 -1.99 12.63
C ALA A 110 2.46 -1.76 13.49
N ARG A 111 3.36 -0.88 13.05
CA ARG A 111 4.64 -0.65 13.74
C ARG A 111 4.49 0.35 14.88
N LYS A 112 4.43 -0.13 16.11
CA LYS A 112 4.21 0.66 17.34
C LYS A 112 5.52 1.19 17.92
N GLU A 113 6.33 1.85 17.08
CA GLU A 113 7.60 2.49 17.47
C GLU A 113 7.97 3.64 16.54
N THR A 114 8.95 4.45 16.92
CA THR A 114 9.65 5.42 16.08
C THR A 114 11.14 5.12 16.09
N ARG A 115 11.70 4.64 14.97
CA ARG A 115 13.13 4.31 14.85
C ARG A 115 13.90 5.38 14.08
N TRP A 116 13.35 5.83 12.97
CA TRP A 116 13.96 6.77 12.05
C TRP A 116 13.16 8.08 12.02
N ARG A 117 13.37 8.93 13.02
CA ARG A 117 12.60 10.19 13.16
C ARG A 117 12.67 11.11 11.94
N GLY A 118 13.76 11.06 11.17
CA GLY A 118 13.90 11.84 9.93
C GLY A 118 13.02 11.38 8.78
N PHE A 119 12.43 10.16 8.86
CA PHE A 119 11.57 9.59 7.83
C PHE A 119 10.13 9.38 8.29
N GLY A 120 9.88 9.42 9.60
CA GLY A 120 8.54 9.25 10.15
C GLY A 120 8.56 9.16 11.66
N GLN A 121 7.70 9.92 12.32
CA GLN A 121 7.56 9.92 13.77
C GLN A 121 6.13 9.56 14.17
N ASN A 122 5.99 8.39 14.79
CA ASN A 122 4.72 7.99 15.40
C ASN A 122 4.56 8.70 16.75
N MET A 123 3.65 9.66 16.82
CA MET A 123 3.44 10.47 18.02
C MET A 123 2.89 9.68 19.21
N GLY A 124 2.21 8.55 18.96
CA GLY A 124 1.75 7.62 20.00
C GLY A 124 2.87 6.71 20.53
N TYR A 125 3.96 6.57 19.77
CA TYR A 125 5.09 5.68 20.08
C TYR A 125 6.41 6.37 19.70
N PRO A 126 6.85 7.39 20.45
CA PRO A 126 7.96 8.27 20.04
C PRO A 126 9.35 7.65 20.20
N GLY A 127 9.46 6.47 20.78
CA GLY A 127 10.73 5.76 21.01
C GLY A 127 10.82 4.44 20.25
N THR A 128 12.02 3.86 20.26
CA THR A 128 12.28 2.49 19.78
C THR A 128 11.85 1.47 20.81
N LYS A 129 11.52 0.26 20.34
CA LYS A 129 11.26 -0.91 21.20
C LYS A 129 12.13 -2.08 20.75
N ASP A 130 12.79 -2.74 21.68
CA ASP A 130 13.74 -3.83 21.41
C ASP A 130 13.11 -5.02 20.67
N ASP A 131 11.83 -5.30 20.93
CA ASP A 131 11.11 -6.38 20.24
C ASP A 131 11.01 -6.20 18.72
N TRP A 132 11.04 -4.94 18.24
CA TRP A 132 10.97 -4.62 16.82
C TRP A 132 12.28 -4.81 16.07
N ASP A 133 13.42 -4.93 16.79
CA ASP A 133 14.72 -5.25 16.17
C ASP A 133 14.77 -6.66 15.59
N LYS A 134 13.90 -7.53 16.08
CA LYS A 134 13.86 -8.95 15.72
C LYS A 134 12.72 -9.30 14.75
N LYS A 135 11.94 -8.31 14.31
CA LYS A 135 10.75 -8.55 13.49
C LYS A 135 10.77 -7.75 12.19
N ALA A 136 10.40 -8.41 11.11
CA ALA A 136 10.02 -7.77 9.85
C ALA A 136 8.49 -7.66 9.76
N VAL A 137 8.01 -6.51 9.32
CA VAL A 137 6.60 -6.30 8.97
C VAL A 137 6.46 -6.49 7.46
N ASN A 138 5.62 -7.43 7.08
CA ASN A 138 5.28 -7.70 5.69
C ASN A 138 3.78 -7.51 5.50
N SER A 139 3.36 -7.37 4.26
CA SER A 139 1.95 -7.32 3.92
C SER A 139 1.63 -8.16 2.69
N VAL A 140 0.38 -8.60 2.63
CA VAL A 140 -0.22 -9.25 1.47
C VAL A 140 -1.49 -8.50 1.13
N TYR A 141 -1.70 -8.23 -0.17
CA TYR A 141 -2.97 -7.70 -0.67
C TYR A 141 -3.86 -8.85 -1.06
N GLU A 142 -4.99 -9.00 -0.38
CA GLU A 142 -5.91 -10.11 -0.60
C GLU A 142 -7.35 -9.61 -0.45
N ASN A 143 -8.19 -9.87 -1.44
CA ASN A 143 -9.62 -9.51 -1.44
C ASN A 143 -9.87 -8.01 -1.14
N GLY A 144 -9.07 -7.13 -1.74
CA GLY A 144 -9.20 -5.66 -1.56
C GLY A 144 -8.63 -5.10 -0.27
N LYS A 145 -8.02 -5.95 0.59
CA LYS A 145 -7.49 -5.56 1.90
C LYS A 145 -6.01 -5.85 2.04
N ILE A 146 -5.33 -5.02 2.82
CA ILE A 146 -3.95 -5.27 3.24
C ILE A 146 -3.98 -6.08 4.53
N LYS A 147 -3.35 -7.26 4.49
CA LYS A 147 -3.14 -8.12 5.65
C LYS A 147 -1.69 -8.01 6.10
N ILE A 148 -1.47 -7.58 7.33
CA ILE A 148 -0.13 -7.49 7.93
C ILE A 148 0.33 -8.85 8.44
N LEU A 149 1.59 -9.17 8.16
CA LEU A 149 2.28 -10.38 8.60
C LEU A 149 3.54 -9.98 9.36
N PHE A 150 3.74 -10.54 10.55
CA PHE A 150 4.98 -10.40 11.30
C PHE A 150 5.82 -11.64 11.10
N ARG A 151 7.10 -11.43 10.76
CA ARG A 151 8.08 -12.50 10.65
C ARG A 151 9.27 -12.18 11.54
N ASP A 152 9.79 -13.18 12.22
CA ASP A 152 11.05 -13.06 12.93
C ASP A 152 12.19 -12.92 11.91
N LEU A 153 13.15 -12.04 12.21
CA LEU A 153 14.36 -11.96 11.42
C LEU A 153 15.21 -13.20 11.68
N THR A 154 15.73 -13.79 10.62
CA THR A 154 16.72 -14.86 10.75
C THR A 154 17.95 -14.34 11.47
N GLN A 155 18.43 -15.06 12.49
CA GLN A 155 19.71 -14.72 13.10
C GLN A 155 20.79 -14.83 12.02
N THR A 156 21.65 -13.82 11.95
CA THR A 156 22.85 -13.90 11.11
C THR A 156 23.64 -15.11 11.58
N PRO A 157 23.99 -16.08 10.72
CA PRO A 157 24.85 -17.17 11.13
C PRO A 157 26.11 -16.58 11.77
N ASP A 158 26.49 -17.05 12.94
CA ASP A 158 27.75 -16.70 13.56
C ASP A 158 28.89 -17.28 12.69
N PHE A 159 29.37 -16.50 11.77
CA PHE A 159 30.59 -16.81 11.01
C PHE A 159 31.81 -16.64 11.90
N GLY A 160 31.85 -17.29 13.07
CA GLY A 160 32.85 -17.26 14.08
C GLY A 160 34.05 -16.42 13.68
N GLN A 161 34.29 -15.32 14.38
CA GLN A 161 35.50 -14.51 14.21
C GLN A 161 36.69 -15.45 14.32
N LYS A 162 37.21 -15.94 13.19
CA LYS A 162 38.56 -16.49 13.15
C LYS A 162 39.47 -15.32 13.41
N GLY A 163 39.83 -15.15 14.69
CA GLY A 163 40.89 -14.24 15.13
C GLY A 163 42.16 -14.58 14.36
N GLY A 164 42.42 -13.80 13.32
CA GLY A 164 43.73 -13.71 12.70
C GLY A 164 44.50 -12.63 13.45
N THR A 165 45.27 -13.05 14.42
CA THR A 165 46.40 -12.24 14.96
C THR A 165 47.40 -12.15 13.82
N LEU A 166 47.69 -10.94 13.33
CA LEU A 166 48.92 -10.58 12.64
C LEU A 166 49.80 -9.79 13.59
#